data_70b0643f7c4db88310e2f0a9c5c1456b
#
_entry.id   70b0643f7c4db88310e2f0a9c5c1456b
#
_cell.length_a   1.000
_cell.length_b   1.000
_cell.length_c   1.000
_cell.angle_alpha   90.00
_cell.angle_beta   90.00
_cell.angle_gamma   90.00
#
_symmetry.space_group_name_H-M   'P 1'
#
loop_
_entity.id
_entity.type
_entity.pdbx_description
1 polymer ?
#
loop_
_entity_poly.entity_id
_entity_poly.type
_entity_poly.pdbx_seq_one_letter_code
_entity_poly.pdbx_strand_id
1 'polypeptide(L)'
;NGEIRSIEEDIDESLKNLKIPHMGWNNLKFNYISKNDPILNGINEDEYVYFVHSYYASTPIENVITYSNYGVKIPGVVRKNNVYGMQFHPEKSSDTGLKLLKNWGKIIENR
;
A
#
# COMPACT_ATOMS: atom_id res chain seq x y z
N ASN A 1 13.54 8.67 -3.09
CA ASN A 1 13.21 9.25 -4.26
C ASN A 1 11.85 8.88 -4.84
N GLY A 2 10.82 9.13 -4.09
CA GLY A 2 9.47 9.06 -4.55
C GLY A 2 8.89 10.46 -4.67
N GLU A 3 7.72 10.56 -5.22
CA GLU A 3 6.99 11.83 -5.31
C GLU A 3 5.52 11.57 -5.02
N ILE A 4 4.81 12.61 -4.65
CA ILE A 4 3.37 12.53 -4.42
C ILE A 4 2.66 12.92 -5.71
N ARG A 5 1.77 12.04 -6.17
CA ARG A 5 1.04 12.24 -7.42
C ARG A 5 -0.47 12.20 -7.17
N SER A 6 -1.21 12.88 -8.03
CA SER A 6 -2.67 12.87 -7.99
C SER A 6 -3.20 11.64 -8.73
N ILE A 7 -4.13 10.93 -8.12
CA ILE A 7 -4.80 9.80 -8.77
C ILE A 7 -5.55 10.28 -10.02
N GLU A 8 -6.22 11.42 -9.91
CA GLU A 8 -7.00 11.99 -11.02
C GLU A 8 -6.12 12.27 -12.25
N GLU A 9 -4.90 12.77 -12.04
CA GLU A 9 -3.98 13.07 -13.14
C GLU A 9 -3.45 11.83 -13.83
N ASP A 10 -3.26 10.75 -13.07
CA ASP A 10 -2.59 9.55 -13.57
C ASP A 10 -3.55 8.47 -14.06
N ILE A 11 -4.84 8.59 -13.78
CA ILE A 11 -5.83 7.64 -14.25
C ILE A 11 -6.03 7.78 -15.76
N ASP A 12 -6.07 6.64 -16.46
CA ASP A 12 -6.40 6.59 -17.88
C ASP A 12 -7.77 7.22 -18.13
N GLU A 13 -7.91 7.93 -19.25
CA GLU A 13 -9.14 8.59 -19.63
C GLU A 13 -10.35 7.66 -19.58
N SER A 14 -10.20 6.43 -20.01
CA SER A 14 -11.27 5.42 -20.01
C SER A 14 -11.73 5.02 -18.61
N LEU A 15 -10.96 5.35 -17.57
CA LEU A 15 -11.24 4.97 -16.19
C LEU A 15 -11.62 6.15 -15.32
N LYS A 16 -11.89 7.32 -15.91
CA LYS A 16 -12.22 8.53 -15.15
C LYS A 16 -13.54 8.47 -14.40
N ASN A 17 -14.35 7.45 -14.66
CA ASN A 17 -15.58 7.26 -13.91
C ASN A 17 -15.35 6.63 -12.53
N LEU A 18 -14.10 6.26 -12.20
CA LEU A 18 -13.77 5.82 -10.86
C LEU A 18 -13.91 6.97 -9.87
N LYS A 19 -14.33 6.61 -8.66
CA LYS A 19 -14.54 7.62 -7.62
C LYS A 19 -13.21 8.14 -7.09
N ILE A 20 -13.05 9.45 -7.08
CA ILE A 20 -11.91 10.14 -6.48
C ILE A 20 -12.44 10.99 -5.34
N PRO A 21 -11.91 10.90 -4.10
CA PRO A 21 -10.73 10.13 -3.70
C PRO A 21 -10.95 8.61 -3.72
N HIS A 22 -9.87 7.86 -3.74
CA HIS A 22 -9.88 6.40 -3.53
C HIS A 22 -10.35 6.17 -2.10
N MET A 23 -11.56 5.68 -1.94
CA MET A 23 -12.21 5.57 -0.64
C MET A 23 -12.85 4.20 -0.51
N GLY A 24 -12.52 3.48 0.55
CA GLY A 24 -13.09 2.18 0.83
C GLY A 24 -12.05 1.07 0.85
N TRP A 25 -12.53 -0.15 0.86
CA TRP A 25 -11.70 -1.35 0.94
C TRP A 25 -11.15 -1.72 -0.44
N ASN A 26 -9.88 -2.06 -0.47
CA ASN A 26 -9.26 -2.60 -1.67
C ASN A 26 -8.23 -3.64 -1.24
N ASN A 27 -8.00 -4.62 -2.10
CA ASN A 27 -7.11 -5.73 -1.79
C ASN A 27 -5.65 -5.37 -2.08
N LEU A 28 -4.75 -5.95 -1.29
CA LEU A 28 -3.32 -5.78 -1.46
C LEU A 28 -2.79 -6.86 -2.40
N LYS A 29 -2.06 -6.43 -3.42
CA LYS A 29 -1.28 -7.31 -4.28
C LYS A 29 0.17 -7.23 -3.84
N PHE A 30 0.86 -8.37 -3.81
CA PHE A 30 2.26 -8.40 -3.41
C PHE A 30 3.15 -8.12 -4.61
N ASN A 31 4.16 -7.27 -4.41
CA ASN A 31 5.22 -7.15 -5.37
C ASN A 31 6.07 -8.43 -5.30
N TYR A 32 6.24 -9.08 -6.42
CA TYR A 32 6.94 -10.36 -6.49
C TYR A 32 8.34 -10.31 -5.88
N ILE A 33 9.03 -9.19 -6.06
CA ILE A 33 10.38 -8.99 -5.55
C ILE A 33 10.41 -8.95 -4.02
N SER A 34 9.34 -8.45 -3.40
CA SER A 34 9.31 -8.16 -1.96
C SER A 34 8.34 -9.05 -1.18
N LYS A 35 7.81 -10.11 -1.80
CA LYS A 35 6.75 -10.93 -1.18
C LYS A 35 7.19 -11.65 0.10
N ASN A 36 8.49 -11.76 0.34
CA ASN A 36 9.03 -12.39 1.55
C ASN A 36 9.45 -11.38 2.62
N ASP A 37 9.10 -10.11 2.45
CA ASP A 37 9.43 -9.09 3.45
C ASP A 37 8.77 -9.44 4.79
N PRO A 38 9.47 -9.31 5.92
CA PRO A 38 8.92 -9.66 7.23
C PRO A 38 7.67 -8.89 7.61
N ILE A 39 7.42 -7.70 7.03
CA ILE A 39 6.19 -6.96 7.32
C ILE A 39 4.94 -7.70 6.83
N LEU A 40 5.09 -8.61 5.88
CA LEU A 40 3.99 -9.41 5.34
C LEU A 40 3.75 -10.73 6.07
N ASN A 41 4.48 -10.98 7.16
CA ASN A 41 4.35 -12.22 7.93
C ASN A 41 2.91 -12.41 8.42
N GLY A 42 2.31 -13.54 8.07
CA GLY A 42 0.93 -13.86 8.45
C GLY A 42 -0.14 -13.18 7.58
N ILE A 43 0.27 -12.48 6.52
CA ILE A 43 -0.65 -11.78 5.62
C ILE A 43 -0.67 -12.52 4.29
N ASN A 44 -1.86 -12.74 3.77
CA ASN A 44 -2.06 -13.39 2.47
C ASN A 44 -2.32 -12.35 1.40
N GLU A 45 -1.89 -12.64 0.18
CA GLU A 45 -2.21 -11.78 -0.95
C GLU A 45 -3.73 -11.67 -1.09
N ASP A 46 -4.19 -10.50 -1.52
CA ASP A 46 -5.60 -10.16 -1.70
C ASP A 46 -6.36 -9.87 -0.41
N GLU A 47 -5.70 -9.82 0.76
CA GLU A 47 -6.34 -9.30 1.96
C GLU A 47 -6.66 -7.81 1.77
N TYR A 48 -7.74 -7.35 2.38
CA TYR A 48 -8.28 -6.01 2.16
C TYR A 48 -7.80 -5.02 3.22
N VAL A 49 -7.54 -3.80 2.78
CA VAL A 49 -7.22 -2.67 3.66
C VAL A 49 -8.08 -1.48 3.27
N TYR A 50 -8.20 -0.50 4.16
CA TYR A 50 -9.07 0.66 3.95
C TYR A 50 -8.27 1.88 3.49
N PHE A 51 -8.66 2.42 2.34
CA PHE A 51 -8.04 3.60 1.74
C PHE A 51 -8.97 4.82 1.82
N VAL A 52 -8.39 5.99 2.07
CA VAL A 52 -9.05 7.28 1.86
C VAL A 52 -7.97 8.24 1.38
N HIS A 53 -7.85 8.44 0.06
CA HIS A 53 -6.83 9.35 -0.47
C HIS A 53 -7.11 9.72 -1.92
N SER A 54 -6.69 10.92 -2.32
CA SER A 54 -6.72 11.38 -3.72
C SER A 54 -5.32 11.42 -4.33
N TYR A 55 -4.30 11.35 -3.50
CA TYR A 55 -2.90 11.38 -3.91
C TYR A 55 -2.23 10.09 -3.46
N TYR A 56 -1.16 9.71 -4.14
CA TYR A 56 -0.40 8.53 -3.77
C TYR A 56 1.09 8.76 -3.97
N ALA A 57 1.90 8.01 -3.23
CA ALA A 57 3.35 8.07 -3.37
C ALA A 57 3.75 7.29 -4.63
N SER A 58 4.45 7.96 -5.54
CA SER A 58 5.06 7.32 -6.70
C SER A 58 6.53 7.09 -6.36
N THR A 59 6.96 5.84 -6.33
CA THR A 59 8.29 5.47 -5.88
C THR A 59 8.82 4.34 -6.75
N PRO A 60 10.16 4.15 -6.82
CA PRO A 60 10.72 3.04 -7.59
C PRO A 60 10.13 1.70 -7.19
N ILE A 61 9.92 0.83 -8.17
CA ILE A 61 9.24 -0.46 -7.96
C ILE A 61 9.94 -1.33 -6.90
N GLU A 62 11.26 -1.23 -6.78
CA GLU A 62 12.00 -2.00 -5.79
C GLU A 62 11.67 -1.61 -4.35
N ASN A 63 11.07 -0.44 -4.14
CA ASN A 63 10.64 0.03 -2.83
C ASN A 63 9.18 -0.30 -2.53
N VAL A 64 8.44 -0.86 -3.49
CA VAL A 64 7.03 -1.20 -3.32
C VAL A 64 6.93 -2.64 -2.81
N ILE A 65 6.29 -2.83 -1.66
CA ILE A 65 6.07 -4.17 -1.09
C ILE A 65 4.69 -4.68 -1.51
N THR A 66 3.67 -3.83 -1.39
CA THR A 66 2.33 -4.16 -1.84
C THR A 66 1.76 -3.02 -2.67
N TYR A 67 0.77 -3.34 -3.48
CA TYR A 67 0.03 -2.33 -4.25
C TYR A 67 -1.43 -2.75 -4.38
N SER A 68 -2.27 -1.80 -4.71
CA SER A 68 -3.67 -2.02 -5.04
C SER A 68 -3.97 -1.33 -6.36
N ASN A 69 -4.93 -1.87 -7.12
CA ASN A 69 -5.30 -1.29 -8.41
C ASN A 69 -6.51 -0.37 -8.25
N TYR A 70 -6.37 0.88 -8.68
CA TYR A 70 -7.47 1.84 -8.67
C TYR A 70 -7.30 2.80 -9.86
N GLY A 71 -7.41 2.25 -11.07
CA GLY A 71 -7.10 2.98 -12.30
C GLY A 71 -5.60 3.10 -12.56
N VAL A 72 -4.82 3.22 -11.51
CA VAL A 72 -3.37 3.15 -11.51
C VAL A 72 -2.94 2.21 -10.37
N LYS A 73 -1.69 1.80 -10.38
CA LYS A 73 -1.15 0.99 -9.28
C LYS A 73 -0.83 1.92 -8.11
N ILE A 74 -1.53 1.74 -7.00
CA ILE A 74 -1.35 2.52 -5.78
C ILE A 74 -0.47 1.73 -4.83
N PRO A 75 0.75 2.18 -4.48
CA PRO A 75 1.55 1.50 -3.48
C PRO A 75 0.82 1.48 -2.14
N GLY A 76 0.69 0.30 -1.53
CA GLY A 76 0.07 0.16 -0.22
C GLY A 76 1.10 0.23 0.89
N VAL A 77 2.11 -0.64 0.81
CA VAL A 77 3.24 -0.66 1.74
C VAL A 77 4.51 -0.44 0.93
N VAL A 78 5.33 0.49 1.37
CA VAL A 78 6.62 0.78 0.75
C VAL A 78 7.73 0.66 1.78
N ARG A 79 8.94 0.40 1.32
CA ARG A 79 10.10 0.28 2.18
C ARG A 79 11.33 0.84 1.48
N LYS A 80 12.12 1.62 2.21
CA LYS A 80 13.45 2.03 1.78
C LYS A 80 14.39 1.84 2.96
N ASN A 81 15.34 0.90 2.83
CA ASN A 81 16.21 0.50 3.94
C ASN A 81 15.38 0.03 5.12
N ASN A 82 15.41 0.72 6.26
CA ASN A 82 14.66 0.36 7.46
C ASN A 82 13.40 1.21 7.68
N VAL A 83 13.03 2.01 6.69
CA VAL A 83 11.87 2.90 6.78
C VAL A 83 10.73 2.33 5.98
N TYR A 84 9.58 2.13 6.64
CA TYR A 84 8.34 1.65 6.02
C TYR A 84 7.31 2.78 5.98
N GLY A 85 6.48 2.75 4.95
CA GLY A 85 5.33 3.65 4.86
C GLY A 85 4.11 2.90 4.38
N MET A 86 2.93 3.35 4.79
CA MET A 86 1.65 2.76 4.38
C MET A 86 0.74 3.85 3.84
N GLN A 87 0.15 3.62 2.67
CA GLN A 87 -0.76 4.57 2.04
C GLN A 87 -2.18 4.46 2.61
N PHE A 88 -2.56 3.29 3.08
CA PHE A 88 -3.87 3.04 3.67
C PHE A 88 -3.84 3.31 5.18
N HIS A 89 -5.02 3.21 5.80
CA HIS A 89 -5.16 3.37 7.26
C HIS A 89 -5.10 2.00 7.93
N PRO A 90 -3.95 1.57 8.47
CA PRO A 90 -3.87 0.26 9.10
C PRO A 90 -4.79 0.14 10.32
N GLU A 91 -5.00 1.23 11.05
CA GLU A 91 -5.89 1.23 12.22
C GLU A 91 -7.36 1.01 11.84
N LYS A 92 -7.72 1.24 10.57
CA LYS A 92 -9.08 1.04 10.05
C LYS A 92 -9.18 -0.18 9.14
N SER A 93 -8.14 -0.98 9.06
CA SER A 93 -8.04 -2.09 8.11
C SER A 93 -8.25 -3.45 8.77
N SER A 94 -8.98 -3.49 9.88
CA SER A 94 -9.38 -4.71 10.56
C SER A 94 -8.16 -5.58 10.94
N ASP A 95 -8.28 -6.90 10.84
CA ASP A 95 -7.21 -7.82 11.24
C ASP A 95 -5.94 -7.68 10.39
N THR A 96 -6.09 -7.39 9.11
CA THR A 96 -4.94 -7.19 8.22
C THR A 96 -4.10 -6.01 8.69
N GLY A 97 -4.75 -4.89 9.02
CA GLY A 97 -4.07 -3.71 9.53
C GLY A 97 -3.36 -3.98 10.85
N LEU A 98 -4.00 -4.71 11.75
CA LEU A 98 -3.40 -5.07 13.03
C LEU A 98 -2.17 -5.95 12.85
N LYS A 99 -2.23 -6.93 11.93
CA LYS A 99 -1.07 -7.78 11.62
C LYS A 99 0.10 -6.97 11.08
N LEU A 100 -0.17 -6.02 10.19
CA LEU A 100 0.85 -5.15 9.62
C LEU A 100 1.51 -4.29 10.68
N LEU A 101 0.74 -3.68 11.57
CA LEU A 101 1.25 -2.87 12.67
C LEU A 101 2.09 -3.72 13.63
N LYS A 102 1.64 -4.92 13.93
CA LYS A 102 2.35 -5.84 14.80
C LYS A 102 3.68 -6.26 14.20
N ASN A 103 3.69 -6.59 12.91
CA ASN A 103 4.91 -6.96 12.20
C ASN A 103 5.89 -5.79 12.17
N TRP A 104 5.41 -4.58 11.95
CA TRP A 104 6.24 -3.38 11.96
C TRP A 104 6.85 -3.16 13.34
N GLY A 105 6.07 -3.35 14.40
CA GLY A 105 6.58 -3.25 15.77
C GLY A 105 7.71 -4.23 16.04
N LYS A 106 7.57 -5.48 15.59
CA LYS A 106 8.61 -6.49 15.74
C LYS A 106 9.89 -6.14 14.99
N ILE A 107 9.76 -5.58 13.79
CA ILE A 107 10.90 -5.14 13.00
C ILE A 107 11.67 -4.04 13.73
N ILE A 108 10.95 -3.09 14.31
CA ILE A 108 11.56 -2.01 15.08
C ILE A 108 12.30 -2.54 16.30
N GLU A 109 11.70 -3.48 17.02
CA GLU A 109 12.32 -4.06 18.22
C GLU A 109 13.62 -4.80 17.93
N ASN A 110 13.76 -5.37 16.74
CA ASN A 110 14.90 -6.18 16.35
C ASN A 110 15.98 -5.43 15.59
N ARG A 111 15.91 -4.13 15.54
CA ARG A 111 16.93 -3.30 14.89
C ARG A 111 18.23 -3.24 15.66
#